data_6f388a65dc06e473227a1bc803149283
#
_entry.id   6f388a65dc06e473227a1bc803149283
#
_cell.length_a   1.000
_cell.length_b   1.000
_cell.length_c   1.000
_cell.angle_alpha   90.00
_cell.angle_beta   90.00
_cell.angle_gamma   90.00
#
_symmetry.space_group_name_H-M   'P 1'
#
loop_
_entity.id
_entity.type
_entity.pdbx_description
1 polymer ?
#
loop_
_entity_poly.entity_id
_entity_poly.type
_entity_poly.pdbx_seq_one_letter_code
_entity_poly.pdbx_strand_id
1 'polypeptide(L)'
;AKRNGFFLLFACINASFADNNIYRDIINAAPNAMPVRYRDGKLAGVDGLNNPYNDLTQRGFSKTMGNSLRANITINQDLKFITEGLSAKLIYAYDYHSTTLEERSRGINYFQATSRDEASGELILTEWQADQAQDYLGYKQSSSGSRDQYAELTINYARKFGKHDV
;
A
#
# COMPACT_ATOMS: atom_id res chain seq x y z
N ALA A 1 -15.26 44.06 11.30
CA ALA A 1 -15.51 42.82 10.53
C ALA A 1 -14.88 41.65 11.24
N LYS A 2 -15.67 40.72 11.82
CA LYS A 2 -15.12 39.47 12.37
C LYS A 2 -14.85 38.52 11.22
N ARG A 3 -13.59 38.26 10.93
CA ARG A 3 -13.14 37.16 10.08
C ARG A 3 -13.03 35.92 10.95
N ASN A 4 -13.95 34.99 10.83
CA ASN A 4 -13.82 33.68 11.45
C ASN A 4 -13.43 32.69 10.35
N GLY A 5 -12.12 32.40 10.25
CA GLY A 5 -11.61 31.32 9.41
C GLY A 5 -11.42 30.07 10.26
N PHE A 6 -11.97 28.94 9.87
CA PHE A 6 -11.71 27.64 10.48
C PHE A 6 -10.97 26.77 9.46
N PHE A 7 -9.78 26.30 9.84
CA PHE A 7 -8.95 25.41 9.03
C PHE A 7 -8.78 24.08 9.76
N LEU A 8 -9.15 22.99 9.12
CA LEU A 8 -8.96 21.66 9.65
C LEU A 8 -8.11 20.86 8.66
N LEU A 9 -6.93 20.41 9.10
CA LEU A 9 -6.02 19.58 8.33
C LEU A 9 -5.91 18.21 8.98
N PHE A 10 -6.24 17.15 8.25
CA PHE A 10 -6.00 15.78 8.64
C PHE A 10 -5.03 15.12 7.65
N ALA A 11 -3.92 14.60 8.15
CA ALA A 11 -3.00 13.75 7.40
C ALA A 11 -2.89 12.40 8.09
N CYS A 12 -3.10 11.32 7.35
CA CYS A 12 -2.93 9.96 7.84
C CYS A 12 -1.99 9.19 6.90
N ILE A 13 -0.96 8.57 7.47
CA ILE A 13 -0.01 7.72 6.74
C ILE A 13 -0.13 6.32 7.31
N ASN A 14 -0.50 5.36 6.46
CA ASN A 14 -0.56 3.94 6.79
C ASN A 14 0.48 3.18 5.97
N ALA A 15 1.24 2.32 6.63
CA ALA A 15 2.16 1.40 5.97
C ALA A 15 1.80 -0.04 6.36
N SER A 16 1.67 -0.92 5.38
CA SER A 16 1.47 -2.34 5.58
C SER A 16 2.52 -3.13 4.83
N PHE A 17 2.98 -4.23 5.41
CA PHE A 17 3.86 -5.19 4.77
C PHE A 17 3.02 -6.41 4.39
N ALA A 18 3.05 -6.80 3.11
CA ALA A 18 2.39 -8.02 2.68
C ALA A 18 3.20 -9.22 3.19
N ASP A 19 2.56 -10.04 3.97
CA ASP A 19 3.02 -11.38 4.30
C ASP A 19 2.59 -12.30 3.15
N ASN A 20 3.54 -12.94 2.49
CA ASN A 20 3.32 -13.80 1.31
C ASN A 20 2.71 -15.16 1.68
N ASN A 21 1.73 -15.21 2.57
CA ASN A 21 1.10 -16.45 3.05
C ASN A 21 2.09 -17.45 3.69
N ILE A 22 3.19 -16.98 4.23
CA ILE A 22 4.26 -17.81 4.82
C ILE A 22 3.70 -18.80 5.86
N TYR A 23 2.75 -18.35 6.69
CA TYR A 23 2.10 -19.21 7.66
C TYR A 23 1.36 -20.38 7.01
N ARG A 24 0.67 -20.14 5.91
CA ARG A 24 -0.01 -21.20 5.16
C ARG A 24 0.98 -22.17 4.54
N ASP A 25 2.08 -21.66 4.00
CA ASP A 25 3.12 -22.48 3.37
C ASP A 25 3.86 -23.32 4.41
N ILE A 26 4.11 -22.78 5.61
CA ILE A 26 4.67 -23.53 6.74
C ILE A 26 3.72 -24.66 7.21
N ILE A 27 2.43 -24.36 7.34
CA ILE A 27 1.44 -25.34 7.79
C ILE A 27 1.24 -26.45 6.76
N ASN A 28 1.27 -26.11 5.48
CA ASN A 28 1.08 -27.07 4.38
C ASN A 28 2.35 -27.84 4.03
N ALA A 29 3.52 -27.37 4.45
CA ALA A 29 4.77 -28.09 4.22
C ALA A 29 4.85 -29.32 5.13
N ALA A 30 4.75 -30.53 4.55
CA ALA A 30 5.00 -31.73 5.30
C ALA A 30 6.46 -31.76 5.78
N PRO A 31 6.74 -32.10 7.05
CA PRO A 31 8.09 -32.05 7.64
C PRO A 31 9.16 -32.87 6.91
N ASN A 32 8.73 -33.88 6.17
CA ASN A 32 9.57 -34.79 5.42
C ASN A 32 9.54 -34.58 3.90
N ALA A 33 8.86 -33.52 3.41
CA ALA A 33 8.71 -33.29 1.98
C ALA A 33 10.02 -32.88 1.30
N MET A 34 10.81 -32.04 1.98
CA MET A 34 12.08 -31.55 1.45
C MET A 34 12.97 -31.02 2.58
N PRO A 35 14.31 -31.10 2.44
CA PRO A 35 15.22 -30.40 3.35
C PRO A 35 15.16 -28.90 3.08
N VAL A 36 15.57 -28.08 4.04
CA VAL A 36 15.71 -26.63 3.83
C VAL A 36 16.79 -26.34 2.78
N ARG A 37 17.93 -27.05 2.89
CA ARG A 37 19.05 -27.01 1.95
C ARG A 37 19.67 -28.36 1.81
N TYR A 38 20.26 -28.63 0.66
CA TYR A 38 21.14 -29.78 0.48
C TYR A 38 22.52 -29.53 1.12
N ARG A 39 23.31 -30.57 1.25
CA ARG A 39 24.65 -30.53 1.88
C ARG A 39 25.63 -29.61 1.15
N ASP A 40 25.45 -29.42 -0.16
CA ASP A 40 26.22 -28.52 -1.01
C ASP A 40 25.75 -27.06 -0.94
N GLY A 41 24.76 -26.75 -0.07
CA GLY A 41 24.22 -25.41 0.12
C GLY A 41 23.11 -25.03 -0.84
N LYS A 42 22.79 -25.86 -1.82
CA LYS A 42 21.69 -25.61 -2.78
C LYS A 42 20.34 -25.64 -2.10
N LEU A 43 19.44 -24.79 -2.58
CA LEU A 43 18.09 -24.66 -2.02
C LEU A 43 17.22 -25.80 -2.52
N ALA A 44 16.58 -26.52 -1.61
CA ALA A 44 15.68 -27.59 -1.98
C ALA A 44 14.31 -27.03 -2.43
N GLY A 45 13.75 -27.64 -3.48
CA GLY A 45 12.40 -27.39 -3.95
C GLY A 45 11.78 -28.69 -4.46
N VAL A 46 10.48 -28.78 -4.37
CA VAL A 46 9.69 -29.89 -4.93
C VAL A 46 8.53 -29.27 -5.69
N ASP A 47 8.17 -29.86 -6.82
CA ASP A 47 7.08 -29.37 -7.63
C ASP A 47 5.77 -29.25 -6.84
N GLY A 48 5.12 -28.11 -6.94
CA GLY A 48 3.88 -27.80 -6.24
C GLY A 48 4.01 -27.44 -4.75
N LEU A 49 5.26 -27.42 -4.19
CA LEU A 49 5.50 -27.06 -2.80
C LEU A 49 6.53 -25.93 -2.68
N ASN A 50 6.14 -24.84 -2.07
CA ASN A 50 7.06 -23.76 -1.73
C ASN A 50 7.91 -24.15 -0.53
N ASN A 51 9.18 -23.75 -0.55
CA ASN A 51 10.05 -23.88 0.61
C ASN A 51 9.92 -22.60 1.47
N PRO A 52 9.26 -22.67 2.65
CA PRO A 52 8.97 -21.47 3.44
C PRO A 52 10.21 -20.72 3.90
N TYR A 53 11.32 -21.41 4.11
CA TYR A 53 12.59 -20.76 4.44
C TYR A 53 13.09 -19.86 3.32
N ASN A 54 12.93 -20.28 2.08
CA ASN A 54 13.37 -19.49 0.93
C ASN A 54 12.46 -18.31 0.69
N ASP A 55 11.15 -18.49 0.86
CA ASP A 55 10.18 -17.40 0.75
C ASP A 55 10.46 -16.31 1.79
N LEU A 56 10.82 -16.72 3.01
CA LEU A 56 11.14 -15.79 4.08
C LEU A 56 12.48 -15.05 3.87
N THR A 57 13.51 -15.75 3.34
CA THR A 57 14.89 -15.23 3.36
C THR A 57 15.39 -14.72 2.02
N GLN A 58 14.80 -15.16 0.91
CA GLN A 58 15.35 -14.98 -0.42
C GLN A 58 14.44 -14.22 -1.41
N ARG A 59 13.13 -14.33 -1.29
CA ARG A 59 12.19 -13.80 -2.29
C ARG A 59 12.06 -12.30 -2.31
N GLY A 60 12.37 -11.62 -1.21
CA GLY A 60 12.22 -10.17 -1.09
C GLY A 60 10.99 -9.76 -0.25
N PHE A 61 10.43 -8.59 -0.54
CA PHE A 61 9.31 -8.05 0.23
C PHE A 61 8.41 -7.17 -0.61
N SER A 62 7.18 -6.98 -0.14
CA SER A 62 6.22 -6.02 -0.66
C SER A 62 5.81 -5.05 0.45
N LYS A 63 5.79 -3.76 0.13
CA LYS A 63 5.42 -2.70 1.05
C LYS A 63 4.35 -1.82 0.43
N THR A 64 3.24 -1.66 1.11
CA THR A 64 2.17 -0.74 0.72
C THR A 64 2.13 0.45 1.65
N MET A 65 2.18 1.65 1.09
CA MET A 65 2.06 2.90 1.82
C MET A 65 0.82 3.64 1.35
N GLY A 66 -0.09 3.95 2.28
CA GLY A 66 -1.27 4.77 2.04
C GLY A 66 -1.11 6.15 2.68
N ASN A 67 -1.34 7.21 1.91
CA ASN A 67 -1.33 8.57 2.38
C ASN A 67 -2.71 9.19 2.14
N SER A 68 -3.26 9.85 3.16
CA SER A 68 -4.51 10.59 3.05
C SER A 68 -4.33 11.99 3.62
N LEU A 69 -4.71 13.00 2.83
CA LEU A 69 -4.71 14.39 3.23
C LEU A 69 -6.13 14.93 3.05
N ARG A 70 -6.69 15.49 4.11
CA ARG A 70 -7.99 16.16 4.07
C ARG A 70 -7.84 17.58 4.61
N ALA A 71 -8.27 18.54 3.83
CA ALA A 71 -8.25 19.96 4.21
C ALA A 71 -9.62 20.58 3.98
N ASN A 72 -10.09 21.37 4.93
CA ASN A 72 -11.33 22.12 4.83
C ASN A 72 -11.09 23.55 5.28
N ILE A 73 -11.48 24.51 4.44
CA ILE A 73 -11.38 25.93 4.69
C ILE A 73 -12.78 26.51 4.62
N THR A 74 -13.20 27.17 5.70
CA THR A 74 -14.46 27.91 5.73
C THR A 74 -14.18 29.39 6.04
N ILE A 75 -14.63 30.25 5.15
CA ILE A 75 -14.51 31.71 5.31
C ILE A 75 -15.92 32.29 5.41
N ASN A 76 -16.22 32.94 6.52
CA ASN A 76 -17.44 33.69 6.70
C ASN A 76 -17.11 35.20 6.66
N GLN A 77 -17.74 35.92 5.76
CA GLN A 77 -17.56 37.37 5.60
C GLN A 77 -18.89 38.11 5.76
N ASP A 78 -18.90 39.00 6.73
CA ASP A 78 -20.01 39.94 6.90
C ASP A 78 -19.85 41.09 5.89
N LEU A 79 -20.84 41.29 5.03
CA LEU A 79 -20.84 42.28 3.95
C LEU A 79 -21.72 43.49 4.28
N LYS A 80 -21.86 43.84 5.56
CA LYS A 80 -22.65 45.01 6.02
C LYS A 80 -22.19 46.33 5.40
N PHE A 81 -20.94 46.38 4.93
CA PHE A 81 -20.41 47.58 4.24
C PHE A 81 -21.02 47.78 2.86
N ILE A 82 -21.63 46.77 2.24
CA ILE A 82 -22.37 46.84 0.97
C ILE A 82 -23.85 47.06 1.29
N THR A 83 -24.42 46.17 2.12
CA THR A 83 -25.84 46.23 2.49
C THR A 83 -26.03 45.60 3.87
N GLU A 84 -26.81 46.21 4.74
CA GLU A 84 -27.17 45.64 6.03
C GLU A 84 -27.90 44.31 5.85
N GLY A 85 -27.46 43.27 6.60
CA GLY A 85 -28.03 41.94 6.56
C GLY A 85 -27.42 40.99 5.50
N LEU A 86 -26.45 41.47 4.70
CA LEU A 86 -25.76 40.68 3.72
C LEU A 86 -24.55 39.97 4.34
N SER A 87 -24.40 38.66 4.10
CA SER A 87 -23.23 37.86 4.44
C SER A 87 -22.89 36.82 3.37
N ALA A 88 -21.63 36.49 3.25
CA ALA A 88 -21.15 35.46 2.34
C ALA A 88 -20.36 34.40 3.11
N LYS A 89 -20.54 33.14 2.73
CA LYS A 89 -19.82 31.97 3.26
C LYS A 89 -19.18 31.23 2.10
N LEU A 90 -17.88 31.04 2.16
CA LEU A 90 -17.12 30.22 1.25
C LEU A 90 -16.65 28.97 1.99
N ILE A 91 -16.93 27.81 1.44
CA ILE A 91 -16.39 26.52 1.88
C ILE A 91 -15.54 25.98 0.75
N TYR A 92 -14.33 25.55 1.07
CA TYR A 92 -13.46 24.81 0.16
C TYR A 92 -12.94 23.58 0.86
N ALA A 93 -13.20 22.41 0.29
CA ALA A 93 -12.69 21.13 0.78
C ALA A 93 -11.78 20.51 -0.27
N TYR A 94 -10.69 19.92 0.21
CA TYR A 94 -9.69 19.22 -0.59
C TYR A 94 -9.38 17.89 0.06
N ASP A 95 -9.68 16.81 -0.65
CA ASP A 95 -9.36 15.45 -0.24
C ASP A 95 -8.37 14.85 -1.24
N TYR A 96 -7.27 14.33 -0.72
CA TYR A 96 -6.25 13.63 -1.48
C TYR A 96 -5.98 12.28 -0.84
N HIS A 97 -6.03 11.24 -1.64
CA HIS A 97 -5.65 9.90 -1.23
C HIS A 97 -4.66 9.33 -2.24
N SER A 98 -3.57 8.72 -1.74
CA SER A 98 -2.64 8.01 -2.59
C SER A 98 -2.18 6.72 -1.94
N THR A 99 -2.01 5.69 -2.75
CA THR A 99 -1.45 4.40 -2.35
C THR A 99 -0.24 4.10 -3.23
N THR A 100 0.88 3.82 -2.60
CA THR A 100 2.11 3.42 -3.27
C THR A 100 2.45 1.99 -2.85
N LEU A 101 2.56 1.10 -3.83
CA LEU A 101 3.06 -0.26 -3.68
C LEU A 101 4.52 -0.29 -4.14
N GLU A 102 5.40 -0.69 -3.26
CA GLU A 102 6.80 -0.99 -3.55
C GLU A 102 7.02 -2.49 -3.38
N GLU A 103 7.48 -3.15 -4.44
CA GLU A 103 7.76 -4.58 -4.45
C GLU A 103 9.22 -4.79 -4.84
N ARG A 104 9.90 -5.57 -4.02
CA ARG A 104 11.25 -6.05 -4.28
C ARG A 104 11.21 -7.56 -4.29
N SER A 105 11.42 -8.16 -5.45
CA SER A 105 11.31 -9.60 -5.61
C SER A 105 12.40 -10.14 -6.52
N ARG A 106 12.73 -11.41 -6.33
CA ARG A 106 13.60 -12.14 -7.25
C ARG A 106 13.12 -13.58 -7.42
N GLY A 107 13.35 -14.13 -8.57
CA GLY A 107 13.24 -15.56 -8.81
C GLY A 107 14.37 -16.32 -8.13
N ILE A 108 14.08 -17.47 -7.59
CA ILE A 108 15.02 -18.33 -6.90
C ILE A 108 15.15 -19.61 -7.68
N ASN A 109 16.38 -20.08 -7.83
CA ASN A 109 16.66 -21.38 -8.40
C ASN A 109 16.57 -22.46 -7.32
N TYR A 110 15.78 -23.49 -7.58
CA TYR A 110 15.58 -24.62 -6.71
C TYR A 110 16.18 -25.88 -7.32
N PHE A 111 16.54 -26.81 -6.46
CA PHE A 111 17.07 -28.10 -6.85
C PHE A 111 16.24 -29.21 -6.23
N GLN A 112 15.94 -30.21 -7.04
CA GLN A 112 15.23 -31.41 -6.62
C GLN A 112 16.15 -32.63 -6.73
N ALA A 113 16.19 -33.46 -5.69
CA ALA A 113 16.87 -34.74 -5.74
C ALA A 113 16.05 -35.69 -6.60
N THR A 114 16.62 -36.15 -7.73
CA THR A 114 15.95 -37.04 -8.68
C THR A 114 16.44 -38.47 -8.54
N SER A 115 17.71 -38.67 -8.19
CA SER A 115 18.30 -39.99 -8.02
C SER A 115 19.51 -39.94 -7.08
N ARG A 116 20.08 -41.07 -6.82
CA ARG A 116 21.33 -41.23 -6.05
C ARG A 116 22.35 -41.97 -6.89
N ASP A 117 23.57 -41.45 -6.91
CA ASP A 117 24.67 -42.12 -7.54
C ASP A 117 25.00 -43.40 -6.74
N GLU A 118 24.99 -44.54 -7.43
CA GLU A 118 25.24 -45.84 -6.79
C GLU A 118 26.69 -46.02 -6.33
N ALA A 119 27.64 -45.34 -6.97
CA ALA A 119 29.07 -45.47 -6.65
C ALA A 119 29.50 -44.61 -5.46
N SER A 120 29.02 -43.34 -5.43
CA SER A 120 29.40 -42.37 -4.39
C SER A 120 28.35 -42.23 -3.28
N GLY A 121 27.12 -42.68 -3.53
CA GLY A 121 25.99 -42.49 -2.64
C GLY A 121 25.50 -41.01 -2.56
N GLU A 122 26.01 -40.12 -3.42
CA GLU A 122 25.61 -38.72 -3.47
C GLU A 122 24.29 -38.54 -4.19
N LEU A 123 23.54 -37.48 -3.82
CA LEU A 123 22.28 -37.13 -4.47
C LEU A 123 22.56 -36.43 -5.81
N ILE A 124 21.91 -36.88 -6.84
CA ILE A 124 21.88 -36.22 -8.13
C ILE A 124 20.76 -35.19 -8.08
N LEU A 125 21.14 -33.90 -8.16
CA LEU A 125 20.23 -32.77 -8.06
C LEU A 125 19.93 -32.22 -9.46
N THR A 126 18.65 -32.13 -9.79
CA THR A 126 18.20 -31.50 -11.02
C THR A 126 17.69 -30.09 -10.70
N GLU A 127 18.06 -29.15 -11.52
CA GLU A 127 17.65 -27.76 -11.41
C GLU A 127 16.18 -27.60 -11.79
N TRP A 128 15.44 -26.88 -10.99
CA TRP A 128 14.03 -26.60 -11.22
C TRP A 128 13.80 -25.10 -11.18
N GLN A 129 13.10 -24.54 -12.20
CA GLN A 129 12.88 -23.11 -12.40
C GLN A 129 14.15 -22.26 -12.63
N ALA A 130 15.15 -22.83 -13.27
CA ALA A 130 16.40 -22.11 -13.59
C ALA A 130 16.16 -20.81 -14.39
N ASP A 131 15.19 -20.80 -15.29
CA ASP A 131 14.87 -19.66 -16.14
C ASP A 131 14.35 -18.43 -15.38
N GLN A 132 13.92 -18.59 -14.14
CA GLN A 132 13.39 -17.53 -13.29
C GLN A 132 14.40 -17.01 -12.26
N ALA A 133 15.55 -17.66 -12.14
CA ALA A 133 16.56 -17.29 -11.15
C ALA A 133 17.19 -15.93 -11.50
N GLN A 134 17.26 -15.05 -10.52
CA GLN A 134 17.90 -13.75 -10.64
C GLN A 134 18.82 -13.52 -9.43
N ASP A 135 20.05 -13.05 -9.69
CA ASP A 135 21.03 -12.77 -8.64
C ASP A 135 20.74 -11.46 -7.88
N TYR A 136 19.85 -10.63 -8.38
CA TYR A 136 19.48 -9.35 -7.81
C TYR A 136 17.97 -9.27 -7.51
N LEU A 137 17.62 -8.41 -6.56
CA LEU A 137 16.22 -8.07 -6.28
C LEU A 137 15.72 -7.10 -7.35
N GLY A 138 14.74 -7.54 -8.13
CA GLY A 138 13.97 -6.66 -9.00
C GLY A 138 13.25 -5.58 -8.20
N TYR A 139 12.96 -4.47 -8.85
CA TYR A 139 12.21 -3.36 -8.26
C TYR A 139 11.00 -3.03 -9.11
N LYS A 140 9.84 -3.02 -8.47
CA LYS A 140 8.61 -2.57 -9.07
C LYS A 140 7.92 -1.59 -8.14
N GLN A 141 7.54 -0.44 -8.67
CA GLN A 141 6.74 0.55 -7.94
C GLN A 141 5.48 0.85 -8.73
N SER A 142 4.36 0.85 -8.04
CA SER A 142 3.07 1.28 -8.57
C SER A 142 2.49 2.32 -7.63
N SER A 143 2.01 3.43 -8.18
CA SER A 143 1.35 4.47 -7.41
C SER A 143 0.00 4.77 -8.02
N SER A 144 -1.01 4.85 -7.16
CA SER A 144 -2.37 5.21 -7.51
C SER A 144 -2.86 6.28 -6.55
N GLY A 145 -3.66 7.21 -7.02
CA GLY A 145 -4.21 8.25 -6.16
C GLY A 145 -5.47 8.87 -6.74
N SER A 146 -6.29 9.42 -5.85
CA SER A 146 -7.46 10.23 -6.17
C SER A 146 -7.36 11.58 -5.50
N ARG A 147 -8.04 12.54 -6.09
CA ARG A 147 -8.11 13.91 -5.60
C ARG A 147 -9.51 14.45 -5.84
N ASP A 148 -10.16 14.82 -4.75
CA ASP A 148 -11.48 15.39 -4.78
C ASP A 148 -11.42 16.83 -4.27
N GLN A 149 -12.17 17.72 -4.93
CA GLN A 149 -12.24 19.12 -4.59
C GLN A 149 -13.71 19.53 -4.55
N TYR A 150 -14.06 20.25 -3.52
CA TYR A 150 -15.39 20.82 -3.36
C TYR A 150 -15.28 22.30 -3.03
N ALA A 151 -16.05 23.11 -3.73
CA ALA A 151 -16.15 24.53 -3.45
C ALA A 151 -17.64 24.96 -3.43
N GLU A 152 -18.03 25.66 -2.40
CA GLU A 152 -19.37 26.19 -2.23
C GLU A 152 -19.30 27.66 -1.82
N LEU A 153 -20.08 28.50 -2.51
CA LEU A 153 -20.29 29.88 -2.13
C LEU A 153 -21.76 30.07 -1.80
N THR A 154 -22.04 30.47 -0.57
CA THR A 154 -23.38 30.77 -0.08
C THR A 154 -23.46 32.26 0.21
N ILE A 155 -24.48 32.95 -0.34
CA ILE A 155 -24.77 34.33 -0.03
C ILE A 155 -26.10 34.36 0.73
N ASN A 156 -26.10 34.95 1.92
CA ASN A 156 -27.27 35.06 2.76
C ASN A 156 -27.61 36.55 2.93
N TYR A 157 -28.88 36.84 2.77
CA TYR A 157 -29.43 38.16 3.03
C TYR A 157 -30.59 38.06 4.01
N ALA A 158 -30.51 38.79 5.11
CA ALA A 158 -31.55 38.82 6.11
C ALA A 158 -31.71 40.28 6.61
N ARG A 159 -32.83 40.90 6.30
CA ARG A 159 -33.10 42.28 6.70
C ARG A 159 -34.58 42.47 7.11
N LYS A 160 -34.79 43.29 8.14
CA LYS A 160 -36.12 43.71 8.56
C LYS A 160 -36.51 45.03 7.86
N PHE A 161 -37.64 45.03 7.18
CA PHE A 161 -38.28 46.22 6.60
C PHE A 161 -39.57 46.51 7.38
N GLY A 162 -39.47 47.32 8.43
CA GLY A 162 -40.58 47.63 9.30
C GLY A 162 -41.12 46.39 10.05
N LYS A 163 -42.30 45.89 9.62
CA LYS A 163 -42.92 44.67 10.17
C LYS A 163 -42.65 43.40 9.35
N HIS A 164 -41.91 43.51 8.27
CA HIS A 164 -41.61 42.38 7.38
C HIS A 164 -40.16 41.93 7.54
N ASP A 165 -39.98 40.66 7.73
CA ASP A 165 -38.68 39.98 7.72
C ASP A 165 -38.44 39.34 6.35
N VAL A 166 -37.31 39.63 5.73
CA VAL A 166 -36.86 39.06 4.43
C VAL A 166 -35.55 38.36 4.64
#